data_b2e3d26b662e55f55644866a4ce9664e
#
_entry.id   b2e3d26b662e55f55644866a4ce9664e
#
_cell.length_a   1.000
_cell.length_b   1.000
_cell.length_c   1.000
_cell.angle_alpha   90.00
_cell.angle_beta   90.00
_cell.angle_gamma   90.00
#
_symmetry.space_group_name_H-M   'P 1'
#
loop_
_entity.id
_entity.type
_entity.pdbx_description
1 polymer ?
#
loop_
_entity_poly.entity_id
_entity_poly.type
_entity_poly.pdbx_seq_one_letter_code
_entity_poly.pdbx_strand_id
1 'polypeptide(L)'
;APVLVHAILEIGRVAHDALDSLSPDGERRHVASLVCGFVDTVDFGRDVERQLGVYVECRAAFHNLDPVLDKVVLEACHLAMCCRKWVAGGQHTERTLGFAKACLAFCHVTIPSIGRSFRRLDLLEHCGHVALLNGCLPHADTFFKAAVTHIPDAPRTEASTYFGVGEGDREPHTEPRLVAFVTKLVGALVAVPGHPDHGPFYLVKGLLNALPKYEHWQKHTGGRAKATLALLPLLAAYAQRRLPYAAPGVEANDVL
;
A
#
# COMPACT_ATOMS: atom_id res chain seq x y z
N ALA A 1 7.85 -18.65 -24.26
CA ALA A 1 7.70 -17.54 -23.29
C ALA A 1 8.50 -17.71 -21.98
N PRO A 2 8.49 -18.88 -21.24
CA PRO A 2 9.16 -18.95 -19.94
C PRO A 2 10.68 -18.81 -19.97
N VAL A 3 11.34 -19.38 -20.98
CA VAL A 3 12.78 -19.29 -21.16
C VAL A 3 13.21 -17.82 -21.39
N LEU A 4 12.41 -17.07 -22.16
CA LEU A 4 12.69 -15.65 -22.43
C LEU A 4 12.56 -14.80 -21.16
N VAL A 5 11.53 -15.04 -20.34
CA VAL A 5 11.33 -14.32 -19.06
C VAL A 5 12.52 -14.55 -18.13
N HIS A 6 12.97 -15.80 -17.98
CA HIS A 6 14.13 -16.11 -17.16
C HIS A 6 15.43 -15.48 -17.72
N ALA A 7 15.64 -15.53 -19.04
CA ALA A 7 16.80 -14.90 -19.66
C ALA A 7 16.83 -13.37 -19.45
N ILE A 8 15.69 -12.69 -19.54
CA ILE A 8 15.61 -11.24 -19.30
C ILE A 8 15.88 -10.93 -17.82
N LEU A 9 15.36 -11.75 -16.90
CA LEU A 9 15.67 -11.60 -15.46
C LEU A 9 17.16 -11.74 -15.19
N GLU A 10 17.83 -12.71 -15.80
CA GLU A 10 19.27 -12.89 -15.65
C GLU A 10 20.07 -11.70 -16.20
N ILE A 11 19.66 -11.15 -17.36
CA ILE A 11 20.27 -9.93 -17.91
C ILE A 11 20.06 -8.76 -16.92
N GLY A 12 18.84 -8.62 -16.37
CA GLY A 12 18.54 -7.61 -15.35
C GLY A 12 19.39 -7.76 -14.09
N ARG A 13 19.63 -9.00 -13.62
CA ARG A 13 20.53 -9.29 -12.49
C ARG A 13 21.96 -8.85 -12.78
N VAL A 14 22.49 -9.21 -13.94
CA VAL A 14 23.86 -8.78 -14.34
C VAL A 14 23.96 -7.25 -14.37
N ALA A 15 22.97 -6.56 -14.91
CA ALA A 15 22.93 -5.10 -14.93
C ALA A 15 22.82 -4.51 -13.51
N HIS A 16 22.06 -5.15 -12.63
CA HIS A 16 21.91 -4.74 -11.24
C HIS A 16 23.19 -5.00 -10.44
N ASP A 17 23.83 -6.13 -10.61
CA ASP A 17 25.06 -6.51 -9.91
C ASP A 17 26.26 -5.63 -10.33
N ALA A 18 26.17 -4.98 -11.49
CA ALA A 18 27.13 -3.96 -11.91
C ALA A 18 26.94 -2.61 -11.19
N LEU A 19 25.81 -2.40 -10.50
CA LEU A 19 25.59 -1.20 -9.68
C LEU A 19 26.28 -1.34 -8.33
N ASP A 20 27.04 -0.35 -7.95
CA ASP A 20 27.71 -0.26 -6.64
C ASP A 20 27.24 0.99 -5.85
N SER A 21 27.90 1.24 -4.72
CA SER A 21 27.61 2.43 -3.89
C SER A 21 28.01 3.74 -4.55
N LEU A 22 28.88 3.71 -5.55
CA LEU A 22 29.38 4.87 -6.29
C LEU A 22 28.62 5.10 -7.58
N SER A 23 27.77 4.16 -8.01
CA SER A 23 26.98 4.29 -9.23
C SER A 23 26.05 5.50 -9.16
N PRO A 24 26.05 6.37 -10.19
CA PRO A 24 25.18 7.54 -10.24
C PRO A 24 23.70 7.16 -10.15
N ASP A 25 22.89 8.04 -9.55
CA ASP A 25 21.43 7.84 -9.49
C ASP A 25 20.77 7.68 -10.88
N GLY A 26 21.39 8.25 -11.92
CA GLY A 26 20.96 8.07 -13.30
C GLY A 26 21.04 6.62 -13.78
N GLU A 27 22.10 5.92 -13.46
CA GLU A 27 22.28 4.51 -13.81
C GLU A 27 21.32 3.61 -13.02
N ARG A 28 21.19 3.84 -11.72
CA ARG A 28 20.20 3.15 -10.87
C ARG A 28 18.79 3.34 -11.39
N ARG A 29 18.47 4.58 -11.79
CA ARG A 29 17.17 4.93 -12.39
C ARG A 29 16.95 4.19 -13.71
N HIS A 30 17.98 4.10 -14.54
CA HIS A 30 17.89 3.42 -15.82
C HIS A 30 17.63 1.92 -15.65
N VAL A 31 18.41 1.24 -14.79
CA VAL A 31 18.22 -0.18 -14.49
C VAL A 31 16.85 -0.43 -13.88
N ALA A 32 16.41 0.40 -12.89
CA ALA A 32 15.08 0.29 -12.31
C ALA A 32 13.97 0.45 -13.36
N SER A 33 14.10 1.40 -14.29
CA SER A 33 13.15 1.64 -15.38
C SER A 33 13.07 0.44 -16.32
N LEU A 34 14.20 -0.17 -16.69
CA LEU A 34 14.23 -1.36 -17.54
C LEU A 34 13.52 -2.55 -16.86
N VAL A 35 13.80 -2.79 -15.58
CA VAL A 35 13.16 -3.87 -14.82
C VAL A 35 11.67 -3.61 -14.66
N CYS A 36 11.26 -2.37 -14.34
CA CYS A 36 9.83 -2.01 -14.28
C CYS A 36 9.14 -2.23 -15.64
N GLY A 37 9.77 -1.81 -16.76
CA GLY A 37 9.25 -2.05 -18.11
C GLY A 37 9.14 -3.55 -18.43
N PHE A 38 10.09 -4.36 -17.98
CA PHE A 38 9.98 -5.81 -18.07
C PHE A 38 8.77 -6.34 -17.30
N VAL A 39 8.59 -5.93 -16.05
CA VAL A 39 7.43 -6.32 -15.21
C VAL A 39 6.11 -5.97 -15.91
N ASP A 40 6.03 -4.81 -16.59
CA ASP A 40 4.85 -4.38 -17.35
C ASP A 40 4.54 -5.27 -18.57
N THR A 41 5.57 -5.87 -19.16
CA THR A 41 5.42 -6.68 -20.40
C THR A 41 5.18 -8.16 -20.11
N VAL A 42 5.47 -8.63 -18.90
CA VAL A 42 5.26 -10.03 -18.52
C VAL A 42 3.79 -10.28 -18.30
N ASP A 43 3.20 -11.16 -19.12
CA ASP A 43 1.82 -11.60 -18.97
C ASP A 43 1.70 -13.11 -19.24
N PHE A 44 1.25 -13.85 -18.24
CA PHE A 44 0.93 -15.27 -18.33
C PHE A 44 -0.59 -15.52 -18.41
N GLY A 45 -1.37 -14.49 -18.64
CA GLY A 45 -2.83 -14.58 -18.76
C GLY A 45 -3.48 -15.07 -17.47
N ARG A 46 -4.07 -16.28 -17.50
CA ARG A 46 -4.72 -16.85 -16.33
C ARG A 46 -3.80 -17.63 -15.39
N ASP A 47 -2.54 -17.80 -15.75
CA ASP A 47 -1.54 -18.44 -14.87
C ASP A 47 -0.97 -17.40 -13.89
N VAL A 48 -1.83 -16.96 -12.98
CA VAL A 48 -1.52 -15.93 -11.99
C VAL A 48 -0.50 -16.39 -10.94
N GLU A 49 -0.43 -17.69 -10.66
CA GLU A 49 0.55 -18.26 -9.73
C GLU A 49 1.96 -18.07 -10.30
N ARG A 50 2.12 -18.33 -11.58
CA ARG A 50 3.38 -18.09 -12.29
C ARG A 50 3.72 -16.61 -12.39
N GLN A 51 2.72 -15.76 -12.65
CA GLN A 51 2.89 -14.32 -12.68
C GLN A 51 3.43 -13.79 -11.34
N LEU A 52 2.81 -14.21 -10.23
CA LEU A 52 3.28 -13.88 -8.88
C LEU A 52 4.70 -14.40 -8.63
N GLY A 53 5.04 -15.60 -9.15
CA GLY A 53 6.38 -16.18 -9.08
C GLY A 53 7.45 -15.25 -9.65
N VAL A 54 7.19 -14.61 -10.81
CA VAL A 54 8.11 -13.61 -11.39
C VAL A 54 8.28 -12.40 -10.47
N TYR A 55 7.22 -11.93 -9.82
CA TYR A 55 7.34 -10.80 -8.89
C TYR A 55 8.15 -11.14 -7.65
N VAL A 56 8.05 -12.40 -7.17
CA VAL A 56 8.91 -12.90 -6.08
C VAL A 56 10.37 -12.93 -6.50
N GLU A 57 10.67 -13.37 -7.72
CA GLU A 57 12.03 -13.37 -8.28
C GLU A 57 12.56 -11.94 -8.46
N CYS A 58 11.76 -11.02 -8.98
CA CYS A 58 12.12 -9.60 -9.09
C CYS A 58 12.42 -8.98 -7.73
N ARG A 59 11.59 -9.25 -6.70
CA ARG A 59 11.84 -8.77 -5.33
C ARG A 59 13.17 -9.28 -4.79
N ALA A 60 13.47 -10.55 -5.01
CA ALA A 60 14.72 -11.15 -4.53
C ALA A 60 15.95 -10.59 -5.25
N ALA A 61 15.86 -10.42 -6.56
CA ALA A 61 16.97 -9.96 -7.39
C ALA A 61 17.25 -8.46 -7.23
N PHE A 62 16.21 -7.62 -7.10
CA PHE A 62 16.30 -6.15 -7.15
C PHE A 62 15.89 -5.50 -5.81
N HIS A 63 16.27 -6.12 -4.71
CA HIS A 63 15.84 -5.75 -3.35
C HIS A 63 16.22 -4.33 -2.90
N ASN A 64 17.20 -3.70 -3.53
CA ASN A 64 17.69 -2.34 -3.25
C ASN A 64 17.19 -1.29 -4.25
N LEU A 65 16.30 -1.66 -5.16
CA LEU A 65 15.68 -0.75 -6.13
C LEU A 65 14.22 -0.48 -5.73
N ASP A 66 14.01 0.53 -4.90
CA ASP A 66 12.66 0.93 -4.44
C ASP A 66 11.59 1.02 -5.53
N PRO A 67 11.87 1.58 -6.75
CA PRO A 67 10.88 1.61 -7.82
C PRO A 67 10.41 0.23 -8.28
N VAL A 68 11.32 -0.77 -8.26
CA VAL A 68 10.97 -2.15 -8.63
C VAL A 68 10.13 -2.79 -7.54
N LEU A 69 10.50 -2.60 -6.26
CA LEU A 69 9.70 -3.09 -5.14
C LEU A 69 8.29 -2.50 -5.12
N ASP A 70 8.18 -1.20 -5.36
CA ASP A 70 6.90 -0.50 -5.51
C ASP A 70 6.07 -1.11 -6.64
N LYS A 71 6.68 -1.29 -7.81
CA LYS A 71 6.03 -1.86 -8.99
C LYS A 71 5.47 -3.26 -8.72
N VAL A 72 6.28 -4.17 -8.19
CA VAL A 72 5.82 -5.55 -7.94
C VAL A 72 4.75 -5.64 -6.85
N VAL A 73 4.74 -4.73 -5.87
CA VAL A 73 3.64 -4.62 -4.90
C VAL A 73 2.33 -4.22 -5.57
N LEU A 74 2.36 -3.19 -6.43
CA LEU A 74 1.17 -2.74 -7.16
C LEU A 74 0.65 -3.83 -8.10
N GLU A 75 1.54 -4.53 -8.81
CA GLU A 75 1.16 -5.62 -9.70
C GLU A 75 0.60 -6.84 -8.94
N ALA A 76 1.13 -7.17 -7.78
CA ALA A 76 0.55 -8.21 -6.91
C ALA A 76 -0.85 -7.82 -6.43
N CYS A 77 -1.08 -6.55 -6.08
CA CYS A 77 -2.41 -6.02 -5.79
C CYS A 77 -3.35 -6.14 -7.00
N HIS A 78 -2.85 -5.82 -8.20
CA HIS A 78 -3.60 -5.96 -9.44
C HIS A 78 -4.00 -7.43 -9.68
N LEU A 79 -3.09 -8.40 -9.47
CA LEU A 79 -3.41 -9.83 -9.60
C LEU A 79 -4.53 -10.25 -8.63
N ALA A 80 -4.49 -9.82 -7.37
CA ALA A 80 -5.54 -10.09 -6.40
C ALA A 80 -6.90 -9.55 -6.88
N MET A 81 -6.93 -8.34 -7.45
CA MET A 81 -8.13 -7.74 -8.02
C MET A 81 -8.61 -8.42 -9.30
N CYS A 82 -7.71 -8.93 -10.14
CA CYS A 82 -8.06 -9.73 -11.31
C CYS A 82 -8.77 -11.02 -10.91
N CYS A 83 -8.29 -11.72 -9.87
CA CYS A 83 -8.97 -12.90 -9.34
C CYS A 83 -10.40 -12.59 -8.90
N ARG A 84 -10.61 -11.45 -8.22
CA ARG A 84 -11.96 -11.01 -7.84
C ARG A 84 -12.87 -10.75 -9.04
N LYS A 85 -12.35 -10.17 -10.13
CA LYS A 85 -13.13 -9.91 -11.35
C LYS A 85 -13.56 -11.21 -12.06
N TRP A 86 -12.78 -12.28 -11.92
CA TRP A 86 -13.06 -13.56 -12.60
C TRP A 86 -14.08 -14.43 -11.87
N VAL A 87 -14.36 -14.16 -10.58
CA VAL A 87 -15.33 -14.94 -9.83
C VAL A 87 -16.76 -14.43 -10.01
N ALA A 88 -17.69 -15.32 -10.22
CA ALA A 88 -19.10 -14.97 -10.40
C ALA A 88 -19.68 -14.33 -9.13
N GLY A 89 -20.40 -13.22 -9.28
CA GLY A 89 -21.02 -12.52 -8.16
C GLY A 89 -20.03 -11.94 -7.14
N GLY A 90 -18.72 -11.90 -7.46
CA GLY A 90 -17.68 -11.36 -6.57
C GLY A 90 -17.39 -12.22 -5.34
N GLN A 91 -17.91 -13.46 -5.28
CA GLN A 91 -17.63 -14.39 -4.20
C GLN A 91 -16.44 -15.28 -4.54
N HIS A 92 -15.38 -15.20 -3.76
CA HIS A 92 -14.20 -16.02 -3.95
C HIS A 92 -14.48 -17.50 -3.69
N THR A 93 -13.91 -18.37 -4.53
CA THR A 93 -13.69 -19.78 -4.19
C THR A 93 -12.52 -19.87 -3.19
N GLU A 94 -12.40 -21.01 -2.49
CA GLU A 94 -11.27 -21.23 -1.57
C GLU A 94 -9.91 -21.04 -2.27
N ARG A 95 -9.76 -21.50 -3.51
CA ARG A 95 -8.53 -21.34 -4.30
C ARG A 95 -8.24 -19.86 -4.63
N THR A 96 -9.23 -19.13 -5.12
CA THR A 96 -9.03 -17.71 -5.48
C THR A 96 -8.82 -16.83 -4.25
N LEU A 97 -9.46 -17.15 -3.12
CA LEU A 97 -9.21 -16.48 -1.84
C LEU A 97 -7.80 -16.79 -1.32
N GLY A 98 -7.37 -18.05 -1.40
CA GLY A 98 -6.01 -18.47 -1.04
C GLY A 98 -4.94 -17.71 -1.84
N PHE A 99 -5.15 -17.56 -3.16
CA PHE A 99 -4.26 -16.82 -4.02
C PHE A 99 -4.27 -15.30 -3.69
N ALA A 100 -5.44 -14.69 -3.48
CA ALA A 100 -5.51 -13.28 -3.06
C ALA A 100 -4.75 -13.04 -1.74
N LYS A 101 -4.88 -13.95 -0.76
CA LYS A 101 -4.10 -13.91 0.49
C LYS A 101 -2.60 -14.04 0.23
N ALA A 102 -2.17 -14.88 -0.72
CA ALA A 102 -0.75 -15.00 -1.08
C ALA A 102 -0.20 -13.71 -1.68
N CYS A 103 -0.95 -13.02 -2.56
CA CYS A 103 -0.58 -11.70 -3.08
C CYS A 103 -0.44 -10.68 -1.95
N LEU A 104 -1.40 -10.63 -1.02
CA LEU A 104 -1.37 -9.72 0.12
C LEU A 104 -0.20 -10.01 1.07
N ALA A 105 0.10 -11.29 1.33
CA ALA A 105 1.26 -11.69 2.12
C ALA A 105 2.57 -11.26 1.46
N PHE A 106 2.69 -11.42 0.14
CA PHE A 106 3.83 -10.91 -0.63
C PHE A 106 4.00 -9.39 -0.48
N CYS A 107 2.91 -8.62 -0.59
CA CYS A 107 2.93 -7.18 -0.37
C CYS A 107 3.39 -6.83 1.05
N HIS A 108 2.85 -7.51 2.06
CA HIS A 108 3.17 -7.26 3.47
C HIS A 108 4.66 -7.45 3.80
N VAL A 109 5.31 -8.47 3.23
CA VAL A 109 6.74 -8.71 3.44
C VAL A 109 7.63 -7.85 2.54
N THR A 110 7.11 -7.25 1.48
CA THR A 110 7.88 -6.42 0.53
C THR A 110 7.90 -4.95 0.95
N ILE A 111 6.77 -4.39 1.37
CA ILE A 111 6.64 -2.97 1.72
C ILE A 111 7.67 -2.47 2.74
N PRO A 112 8.03 -3.20 3.81
CA PRO A 112 9.05 -2.75 4.76
C PRO A 112 10.43 -2.52 4.15
N SER A 113 10.74 -3.18 3.02
CA SER A 113 12.03 -3.03 2.32
C SER A 113 12.13 -1.73 1.51
N ILE A 114 11.02 -1.00 1.30
CA ILE A 114 11.01 0.27 0.58
C ILE A 114 11.52 1.37 1.50
N GLY A 115 12.54 2.11 1.08
CA GLY A 115 13.20 3.13 1.91
C GLY A 115 12.32 4.37 2.17
N ARG A 116 11.40 4.70 1.25
CA ARG A 116 10.58 5.92 1.32
C ARG A 116 9.38 5.77 2.23
N SER A 117 9.35 6.55 3.31
CA SER A 117 8.34 6.44 4.37
C SER A 117 6.92 6.73 3.87
N PHE A 118 6.71 7.82 3.12
CA PHE A 118 5.38 8.14 2.60
C PHE A 118 4.92 7.15 1.53
N ARG A 119 5.86 6.61 0.74
CA ARG A 119 5.47 5.58 -0.22
C ARG A 119 5.04 4.28 0.47
N ARG A 120 5.71 3.90 1.55
CA ARG A 120 5.27 2.79 2.40
C ARG A 120 3.86 3.00 2.94
N LEU A 121 3.57 4.20 3.46
CA LEU A 121 2.24 4.55 3.96
C LEU A 121 1.17 4.41 2.86
N ASP A 122 1.43 4.98 1.66
CA ASP A 122 0.52 4.90 0.52
C ASP A 122 0.26 3.45 0.07
N LEU A 123 1.30 2.61 0.05
CA LEU A 123 1.19 1.20 -0.31
C LEU A 123 0.46 0.37 0.75
N LEU A 124 0.71 0.63 2.03
CA LEU A 124 -0.02 -0.04 3.13
C LEU A 124 -1.52 0.27 3.06
N GLU A 125 -1.88 1.53 2.83
CA GLU A 125 -3.28 1.93 2.68
C GLU A 125 -3.90 1.28 1.42
N HIS A 126 -3.18 1.29 0.29
CA HIS A 126 -3.64 0.66 -0.94
C HIS A 126 -3.86 -0.86 -0.78
N CYS A 127 -2.90 -1.56 -0.17
CA CYS A 127 -3.03 -3.00 0.12
C CYS A 127 -4.18 -3.29 1.08
N GLY A 128 -4.42 -2.41 2.07
CA GLY A 128 -5.57 -2.49 2.95
C GLY A 128 -6.90 -2.44 2.19
N HIS A 129 -7.04 -1.52 1.23
CA HIS A 129 -8.19 -1.45 0.35
C HIS A 129 -8.37 -2.71 -0.50
N VAL A 130 -7.29 -3.20 -1.12
CA VAL A 130 -7.33 -4.44 -1.91
C VAL A 130 -7.75 -5.62 -1.05
N ALA A 131 -7.27 -5.69 0.19
CA ALA A 131 -7.65 -6.71 1.15
C ALA A 131 -9.15 -6.64 1.50
N LEU A 132 -9.68 -5.44 1.78
CA LEU A 132 -11.11 -5.22 2.03
C LEU A 132 -11.97 -5.67 0.84
N LEU A 133 -11.61 -5.24 -0.37
CA LEU A 133 -12.33 -5.60 -1.59
C LEU A 133 -12.34 -7.11 -1.84
N ASN A 134 -11.31 -7.83 -1.42
CA ASN A 134 -11.24 -9.29 -1.52
C ASN A 134 -11.85 -10.02 -0.30
N GLY A 135 -12.45 -9.32 0.67
CA GLY A 135 -13.00 -9.92 1.88
C GLY A 135 -11.95 -10.47 2.85
N CYS A 136 -10.70 -10.09 2.69
CA CYS A 136 -9.58 -10.51 3.54
C CYS A 136 -9.42 -9.59 4.76
N LEU A 137 -10.45 -9.52 5.62
CA LEU A 137 -10.53 -8.57 6.73
C LEU A 137 -9.30 -8.59 7.67
N PRO A 138 -8.75 -9.75 8.10
CA PRO A 138 -7.57 -9.76 8.96
C PRO A 138 -6.32 -9.15 8.29
N HIS A 139 -6.18 -9.28 6.97
CA HIS A 139 -5.10 -8.66 6.22
C HIS A 139 -5.31 -7.15 6.11
N ALA A 140 -6.54 -6.71 5.84
CA ALA A 140 -6.88 -5.29 5.79
C ALA A 140 -6.56 -4.60 7.12
N ASP A 141 -6.97 -5.21 8.24
CA ASP A 141 -6.65 -4.75 9.58
C ASP A 141 -5.14 -4.63 9.81
N THR A 142 -4.38 -5.65 9.44
CA THR A 142 -2.92 -5.65 9.57
C THR A 142 -2.28 -4.50 8.78
N PHE A 143 -2.72 -4.23 7.55
CA PHE A 143 -2.21 -3.15 6.74
C PHE A 143 -2.56 -1.77 7.30
N PHE A 144 -3.81 -1.53 7.69
CA PHE A 144 -4.22 -0.25 8.26
C PHE A 144 -3.56 0.01 9.61
N LYS A 145 -3.42 -1.01 10.46
CA LYS A 145 -2.69 -0.91 11.72
C LYS A 145 -1.22 -0.58 11.50
N ALA A 146 -0.56 -1.23 10.53
CA ALA A 146 0.82 -0.91 10.15
C ALA A 146 0.93 0.54 9.65
N ALA A 147 0.02 0.99 8.80
CA ALA A 147 -0.02 2.36 8.31
C ALA A 147 -0.13 3.37 9.46
N VAL A 148 -1.04 3.16 10.42
CA VAL A 148 -1.20 4.01 11.61
C VAL A 148 0.08 4.01 12.46
N THR A 149 0.72 2.85 12.63
CA THR A 149 1.93 2.70 13.45
C THR A 149 3.12 3.47 12.85
N HIS A 150 3.21 3.58 11.53
CA HIS A 150 4.31 4.28 10.85
C HIS A 150 4.13 5.80 10.72
N ILE A 151 2.98 6.37 11.08
CA ILE A 151 2.75 7.82 11.02
C ILE A 151 3.78 8.61 11.85
N PRO A 152 4.09 8.26 13.11
CA PRO A 152 5.06 9.00 13.90
C PRO A 152 6.47 9.05 13.30
N ASP A 153 6.84 8.00 12.56
CA ASP A 153 8.18 7.84 11.98
C ASP A 153 8.34 8.57 10.62
N ALA A 154 7.30 9.27 10.16
CA ALA A 154 7.36 9.98 8.89
C ALA A 154 8.37 11.14 8.98
N PRO A 155 9.28 11.31 7.99
CA PRO A 155 10.33 12.33 8.02
C PRO A 155 9.75 13.74 7.85
N ARG A 156 10.52 14.75 8.25
CA ARG A 156 10.15 16.17 8.08
C ARG A 156 10.06 16.58 6.61
N THR A 157 10.98 16.09 5.81
CA THR A 157 11.06 16.31 4.37
C THR A 157 11.28 14.99 3.66
N GLU A 158 10.72 14.82 2.49
CA GLU A 158 10.94 13.66 1.63
C GLU A 158 10.77 14.06 0.17
N ALA A 159 11.71 13.67 -0.68
CA ALA A 159 11.63 13.92 -2.11
C ALA A 159 10.36 13.32 -2.71
N SER A 160 9.82 13.94 -3.75
CA SER A 160 8.62 13.44 -4.44
C SER A 160 8.93 12.26 -5.37
N THR A 161 10.19 12.10 -5.76
CA THR A 161 10.65 11.06 -6.69
C THR A 161 11.63 10.10 -6.03
N TYR A 162 11.79 8.90 -6.58
CA TYR A 162 12.70 7.89 -6.05
C TYR A 162 14.18 8.26 -6.14
N PHE A 163 14.56 9.14 -7.04
CA PHE A 163 15.95 9.48 -7.33
C PHE A 163 16.24 10.96 -7.08
N GLY A 164 15.88 11.42 -5.91
CA GLY A 164 16.24 12.75 -5.41
C GLY A 164 15.45 13.89 -6.06
N VAL A 165 15.81 15.08 -5.63
CA VAL A 165 15.34 16.37 -6.13
C VAL A 165 16.38 16.90 -7.10
N GLY A 166 15.99 17.60 -8.16
CA GLY A 166 16.93 18.23 -9.09
C GLY A 166 17.86 19.22 -8.34
N GLU A 167 19.05 19.45 -8.87
CA GLU A 167 19.99 20.39 -8.29
C GLU A 167 19.31 21.76 -8.07
N GLY A 168 19.23 22.19 -6.80
CA GLY A 168 18.64 23.47 -6.42
C GLY A 168 17.23 23.43 -5.85
N ASP A 169 16.49 22.33 -5.99
CA ASP A 169 15.16 22.20 -5.40
C ASP A 169 15.24 21.75 -3.93
N ARG A 170 14.50 22.43 -3.05
CA ARG A 170 14.36 21.99 -1.66
C ARG A 170 13.32 20.89 -1.57
N GLU A 171 13.65 19.84 -0.82
CA GLU A 171 12.68 18.80 -0.51
C GLU A 171 11.42 19.41 0.15
N PRO A 172 10.22 19.10 -0.33
CA PRO A 172 8.99 19.63 0.21
C PRO A 172 8.76 19.14 1.64
N HIS A 173 8.19 20.01 2.48
CA HIS A 173 7.76 19.60 3.82
C HIS A 173 6.61 18.58 3.73
N THR A 174 6.67 17.55 4.55
CA THR A 174 5.77 16.39 4.43
C THR A 174 4.42 16.55 5.12
N GLU A 175 4.23 17.58 5.95
CA GLU A 175 2.98 17.81 6.68
C GLU A 175 1.72 17.87 5.79
N PRO A 176 1.67 18.58 4.66
CA PRO A 176 0.49 18.59 3.80
C PRO A 176 0.18 17.20 3.25
N ARG A 177 1.22 16.43 2.93
CA ARG A 177 1.10 15.06 2.44
C ARG A 177 0.58 14.13 3.54
N LEU A 178 1.03 14.32 4.79
CA LEU A 178 0.53 13.56 5.94
C LEU A 178 -0.96 13.85 6.19
N VAL A 179 -1.37 15.11 6.14
CA VAL A 179 -2.79 15.49 6.28
C VAL A 179 -3.63 14.84 5.19
N ALA A 180 -3.19 14.88 3.94
CA ALA A 180 -3.87 14.23 2.82
C ALA A 180 -3.95 12.71 3.02
N PHE A 181 -2.85 12.07 3.44
CA PHE A 181 -2.80 10.64 3.75
C PHE A 181 -3.80 10.26 4.85
N VAL A 182 -3.80 10.98 5.97
CA VAL A 182 -4.75 10.72 7.08
C VAL A 182 -6.19 10.86 6.62
N THR A 183 -6.50 11.89 5.82
CA THR A 183 -7.85 12.09 5.26
C THR A 183 -8.27 10.90 4.38
N LYS A 184 -7.36 10.41 3.53
CA LYS A 184 -7.59 9.25 2.68
C LYS A 184 -7.79 7.98 3.50
N LEU A 185 -6.92 7.73 4.49
CA LEU A 185 -7.00 6.59 5.39
C LEU A 185 -8.33 6.57 6.17
N VAL A 186 -8.76 7.72 6.69
CA VAL A 186 -10.04 7.86 7.39
C VAL A 186 -11.21 7.49 6.46
N GLY A 187 -11.17 7.92 5.19
CA GLY A 187 -12.14 7.51 4.19
C GLY A 187 -12.22 6.00 3.99
N ALA A 188 -11.06 5.31 4.02
CA ALA A 188 -10.99 3.85 3.98
C ALA A 188 -11.61 3.20 5.21
N LEU A 189 -11.32 3.76 6.39
CA LEU A 189 -11.78 3.20 7.67
C LEU A 189 -13.31 3.22 7.84
N VAL A 190 -14.03 4.09 7.12
CA VAL A 190 -15.50 4.07 7.08
C VAL A 190 -16.05 2.73 6.59
N ALA A 191 -15.33 2.06 5.68
CA ALA A 191 -15.73 0.77 5.12
C ALA A 191 -15.18 -0.44 5.90
N VAL A 192 -14.35 -0.22 6.93
CA VAL A 192 -13.78 -1.29 7.73
C VAL A 192 -14.75 -1.70 8.83
N PRO A 193 -15.20 -2.97 8.88
CA PRO A 193 -15.99 -3.45 9.99
C PRO A 193 -15.17 -3.40 11.29
N GLY A 194 -15.85 -3.25 12.43
CA GLY A 194 -15.21 -3.22 13.74
C GLY A 194 -14.42 -4.50 14.02
N HIS A 195 -13.33 -4.36 14.78
CA HIS A 195 -12.54 -5.52 15.19
C HIS A 195 -13.29 -6.30 16.30
N PRO A 196 -13.43 -7.63 16.20
CA PRO A 196 -14.22 -8.42 17.14
C PRO A 196 -13.73 -8.28 18.60
N ASP A 197 -12.40 -8.20 18.82
CA ASP A 197 -11.83 -8.14 20.18
C ASP A 197 -11.56 -6.71 20.66
N HIS A 198 -11.31 -5.77 19.75
CA HIS A 198 -10.89 -4.40 20.09
C HIS A 198 -11.98 -3.35 19.88
N GLY A 199 -13.10 -3.75 19.31
CA GLY A 199 -14.24 -2.89 18.98
C GLY A 199 -14.01 -1.98 17.76
N PRO A 200 -15.04 -1.22 17.36
CA PRO A 200 -15.02 -0.48 16.08
C PRO A 200 -14.04 0.71 16.07
N PHE A 201 -13.69 1.25 17.25
CA PHE A 201 -12.90 2.48 17.35
C PHE A 201 -11.40 2.27 17.54
N TYR A 202 -10.89 1.04 17.49
CA TYR A 202 -9.50 0.82 17.89
C TYR A 202 -8.48 1.47 16.92
N LEU A 203 -8.74 1.47 15.61
CA LEU A 203 -7.89 2.16 14.63
C LEU A 203 -7.99 3.68 14.77
N VAL A 204 -9.18 4.20 15.11
CA VAL A 204 -9.38 5.63 15.40
C VAL A 204 -8.60 6.05 16.63
N LYS A 205 -8.64 5.24 17.71
CA LYS A 205 -7.82 5.45 18.91
C LYS A 205 -6.32 5.39 18.55
N GLY A 206 -5.94 4.46 17.69
CA GLY A 206 -4.59 4.36 17.15
C GLY A 206 -4.14 5.65 16.48
N LEU A 207 -4.97 6.21 15.58
CA LEU A 207 -4.71 7.48 14.91
C LEU A 207 -4.61 8.65 15.89
N LEU A 208 -5.55 8.76 16.83
CA LEU A 208 -5.52 9.81 17.86
C LEU A 208 -4.26 9.74 18.73
N ASN A 209 -3.70 8.56 18.92
CA ASN A 209 -2.45 8.36 19.67
C ASN A 209 -1.20 8.57 18.80
N ALA A 210 -1.27 8.31 17.48
CA ALA A 210 -0.15 8.44 16.56
C ALA A 210 0.09 9.89 16.13
N LEU A 211 -0.98 10.63 15.80
CA LEU A 211 -0.89 12.01 15.31
C LEU A 211 -0.13 12.96 16.26
N PRO A 212 -0.32 12.94 17.58
CA PRO A 212 0.48 13.78 18.49
C PRO A 212 1.97 13.41 18.53
N LYS A 213 2.33 12.16 18.22
CA LYS A 213 3.71 11.67 18.26
C LYS A 213 4.54 12.08 17.04
N TYR A 214 3.89 12.48 15.95
CA TYR A 214 4.60 13.06 14.82
C TYR A 214 5.18 14.41 15.23
N GLU A 215 6.52 14.54 15.24
CA GLU A 215 7.22 15.68 15.82
C GLU A 215 7.34 16.89 14.88
N HIS A 216 7.05 16.69 13.58
CA HIS A 216 7.34 17.71 12.55
C HIS A 216 6.14 18.58 12.16
N TRP A 217 5.10 18.68 13.01
CA TRP A 217 3.99 19.60 12.81
C TRP A 217 4.47 21.07 12.81
N GLN A 218 4.08 21.82 11.79
CA GLN A 218 4.37 23.25 11.74
C GLN A 218 3.37 24.03 12.59
N LYS A 219 3.89 24.95 13.41
CA LYS A 219 3.06 25.73 14.36
C LYS A 219 1.98 26.60 13.71
N HIS A 220 2.23 27.07 12.47
CA HIS A 220 1.38 28.08 11.81
C HIS A 220 0.43 27.50 10.75
N THR A 221 0.53 26.26 10.38
CA THR A 221 -0.24 25.63 9.30
C THR A 221 -1.57 25.04 9.77
N GLY A 222 -1.65 24.73 11.07
CA GLY A 222 -2.80 24.01 11.63
C GLY A 222 -2.95 22.59 11.13
N GLY A 223 -1.89 21.99 10.57
CA GLY A 223 -1.94 20.65 9.96
C GLY A 223 -2.38 19.57 10.92
N ARG A 224 -1.87 19.59 12.17
CA ARG A 224 -2.32 18.66 13.22
C ARG A 224 -3.82 18.79 13.48
N ALA A 225 -4.35 20.01 13.58
CA ALA A 225 -5.78 20.23 13.77
C ALA A 225 -6.59 19.72 12.58
N LYS A 226 -6.13 19.97 11.34
CA LYS A 226 -6.78 19.45 10.12
C LYS A 226 -6.81 17.93 10.10
N ALA A 227 -5.69 17.27 10.41
CA ALA A 227 -5.62 15.81 10.48
C ALA A 227 -6.54 15.24 11.56
N THR A 228 -6.63 15.90 12.74
CA THR A 228 -7.55 15.47 13.80
C THR A 228 -9.02 15.70 13.41
N LEU A 229 -9.33 16.82 12.78
CA LEU A 229 -10.69 17.12 12.31
C LEU A 229 -11.14 16.17 11.19
N ALA A 230 -10.22 15.61 10.40
CA ALA A 230 -10.53 14.60 9.40
C ALA A 230 -11.16 13.34 9.99
N LEU A 231 -11.02 13.08 11.30
CA LEU A 231 -11.68 11.97 12.00
C LEU A 231 -13.19 12.20 12.25
N LEU A 232 -13.68 13.45 12.21
CA LEU A 232 -15.08 13.75 12.52
C LEU A 232 -16.08 13.04 11.59
N PRO A 233 -15.89 12.97 10.27
CA PRO A 233 -16.80 12.23 9.38
C PRO A 233 -16.90 10.74 9.75
N LEU A 234 -15.78 10.12 10.13
CA LEU A 234 -15.76 8.73 10.56
C LEU A 234 -16.53 8.53 11.87
N LEU A 235 -16.30 9.39 12.87
CA LEU A 235 -17.05 9.36 14.12
C LEU A 235 -18.54 9.62 13.90
N ALA A 236 -18.88 10.54 12.98
CA ALA A 236 -20.27 10.79 12.61
C ALA A 236 -20.91 9.58 11.91
N ALA A 237 -20.16 8.88 11.04
CA ALA A 237 -20.65 7.67 10.39
C ALA A 237 -20.94 6.55 11.42
N TYR A 238 -20.07 6.36 12.41
CA TYR A 238 -20.29 5.39 13.48
C TYR A 238 -21.42 5.79 14.47
N ALA A 239 -21.71 7.08 14.59
CA ALA A 239 -22.79 7.58 15.45
C ALA A 239 -24.16 7.61 14.75
N GLN A 240 -24.22 7.28 13.45
CA GLN A 240 -25.48 7.28 12.71
C GLN A 240 -26.45 6.23 13.29
N ARG A 241 -27.71 6.64 13.44
CA ARG A 241 -28.80 5.73 13.78
C ARG A 241 -29.12 4.83 12.58
N ARG A 242 -29.79 3.71 12.86
CA ARG A 242 -30.28 2.79 11.84
C ARG A 242 -31.01 3.55 10.74
N LEU A 243 -30.63 3.31 9.49
CA LEU A 243 -31.34 3.85 8.35
C LEU A 243 -32.74 3.26 8.29
N PRO A 244 -33.79 4.06 7.93
CA PRO A 244 -35.18 3.58 7.87
C PRO A 244 -35.44 2.60 6.72
N TYR A 245 -34.41 2.21 5.96
CA TYR A 245 -34.50 1.25 4.87
C TYR A 245 -33.31 0.26 4.95
N ALA A 246 -33.59 -0.98 4.59
CA ALA A 246 -32.57 -2.01 4.46
C ALA A 246 -32.14 -2.13 3.00
N ALA A 247 -30.85 -2.01 2.72
CA ALA A 247 -30.29 -2.37 1.42
C ALA A 247 -29.83 -3.84 1.45
N PRO A 248 -30.20 -4.68 0.46
CA PRO A 248 -29.76 -6.06 0.43
C PRO A 248 -28.23 -6.17 0.44
N GLY A 249 -27.68 -6.98 1.34
CA GLY A 249 -26.24 -7.19 1.47
C GLY A 249 -25.48 -6.08 2.21
N VAL A 250 -26.14 -5.10 2.79
CA VAL A 250 -25.56 -4.07 3.65
C VAL A 250 -26.02 -4.33 5.10
N GLU A 251 -25.07 -4.61 5.98
CA GLU A 251 -25.35 -4.69 7.42
C GLU A 251 -25.62 -3.29 7.97
N ALA A 252 -26.64 -3.18 8.80
CA ALA A 252 -26.97 -1.92 9.44
C ALA A 252 -25.95 -1.60 10.56
N ASN A 253 -25.62 -0.32 10.73
CA ASN A 253 -24.67 0.15 11.74
C ASN A 253 -25.10 -0.13 13.20
N ASP A 254 -26.31 -0.56 13.42
CA ASP A 254 -26.84 -0.92 14.74
C ASP A 254 -26.50 -2.36 15.18
N VAL A 255 -25.84 -3.13 14.33
CA VAL A 255 -25.27 -4.46 14.64
C VAL A 255 -23.83 -4.35 15.16
N LEU A 256 -23.25 -3.15 15.13
CA LEU A 256 -21.95 -2.81 15.67
C LEU A 256 -22.09 -2.22 17.08
#